data_c85004f6d6ea5c6a6442381318b2246d
#
_entry.id   c85004f6d6ea5c6a6442381318b2246d
#
_cell.length_a   1.000
_cell.length_b   1.000
_cell.length_c   1.000
_cell.angle_alpha   90.00
_cell.angle_beta   90.00
_cell.angle_gamma   90.00
#
_symmetry.space_group_name_H-M   'P 1'
#
loop_
_entity.id
_entity.type
_entity.pdbx_description
1 polymer ?
#
loop_
_entity_poly.entity_id
_entity_poly.type
_entity_poly.pdbx_seq_one_letter_code
_entity_poly.pdbx_strand_id
1 'polypeptide(L)'
;MKYESSLISALQKCLPTMKFILSDRNGVEPSAPYCLVNIIDIQNIGRPYLTTANKGGIQVEEITQHKHISVSLTLHAVATDSSQDAFERFSIGLGSSFVNNTFVQNGLGIVDYNDIVYQSTPVESSTQGTVMYKRAILDLTLSSERTEEYESPFIKVVEVEGDLIDTDTDLQMTIDFNLG
;
A
#
# COMPACT_ATOMS: atom_id res chain seq x y z
N MET A 1 0.62 -5.20 9.00
CA MET A 1 0.58 -3.80 8.48
C MET A 1 -0.59 -3.63 7.52
N LYS A 2 -1.09 -2.39 7.31
CA LYS A 2 -2.24 -2.13 6.42
C LYS A 2 -1.99 -2.58 4.96
N TYR A 3 -0.76 -2.42 4.47
CA TYR A 3 -0.39 -2.77 3.09
C TYR A 3 -0.41 -4.27 2.81
N GLU A 4 -0.01 -5.09 3.77
CA GLU A 4 0.01 -6.56 3.64
C GLU A 4 -1.39 -7.11 3.40
N SER A 5 -2.36 -6.68 4.21
CA SER A 5 -3.75 -7.13 4.07
C SER A 5 -4.38 -6.67 2.76
N SER A 6 -4.10 -5.42 2.32
CA SER A 6 -4.54 -4.88 1.04
C SER A 6 -3.95 -5.67 -0.12
N LEU A 7 -2.65 -5.94 -0.07
CA LEU A 7 -1.94 -6.71 -1.10
C LEU A 7 -2.47 -8.15 -1.21
N ILE A 8 -2.55 -8.86 -0.08
CA ILE A 8 -3.10 -10.22 -0.07
C ILE A 8 -4.53 -10.24 -0.59
N SER A 9 -5.36 -9.28 -0.20
CA SER A 9 -6.74 -9.17 -0.69
C SER A 9 -6.82 -8.94 -2.20
N ALA A 10 -5.97 -8.08 -2.75
CA ALA A 10 -5.91 -7.84 -4.20
C ALA A 10 -5.45 -9.09 -4.96
N LEU A 11 -4.35 -9.72 -4.50
CA LEU A 11 -3.81 -10.94 -5.09
C LEU A 11 -4.81 -12.10 -5.03
N GLN A 12 -5.51 -12.28 -3.91
CA GLN A 12 -6.51 -13.35 -3.76
C GLN A 12 -7.70 -13.18 -4.71
N LYS A 13 -8.08 -11.95 -5.03
CA LYS A 13 -9.13 -11.69 -6.04
C LYS A 13 -8.66 -11.97 -7.46
N CYS A 14 -7.38 -11.71 -7.76
CA CYS A 14 -6.79 -11.99 -9.07
C CYS A 14 -6.48 -13.47 -9.28
N LEU A 15 -6.07 -14.16 -8.21
CA LEU A 15 -5.67 -15.58 -8.21
C LEU A 15 -6.41 -16.33 -7.08
N PRO A 16 -7.72 -16.59 -7.22
CA PRO A 16 -8.56 -17.10 -6.12
C PRO A 16 -8.18 -18.51 -5.65
N THR A 17 -7.55 -19.31 -6.49
CA THR A 17 -7.10 -20.68 -6.18
C THR A 17 -5.70 -20.73 -5.56
N MET A 18 -4.96 -19.60 -5.57
CA MET A 18 -3.60 -19.52 -5.06
C MET A 18 -3.60 -19.23 -3.55
N LYS A 19 -2.74 -19.92 -2.82
CA LYS A 19 -2.49 -19.64 -1.41
C LYS A 19 -1.35 -18.63 -1.29
N PHE A 20 -1.59 -17.49 -0.63
CA PHE A 20 -0.59 -16.46 -0.40
C PHE A 20 -0.10 -16.48 1.05
N ILE A 21 1.22 -16.30 1.23
CA ILE A 21 1.90 -16.29 2.51
C ILE A 21 2.87 -15.12 2.54
N LEU A 22 2.90 -14.39 3.66
CA LEU A 22 3.90 -13.34 3.87
C LEU A 22 5.23 -13.98 4.32
N SER A 23 6.34 -13.52 3.72
CA SER A 23 7.68 -14.09 3.96
C SER A 23 8.22 -13.84 5.37
N ASP A 24 7.72 -12.80 6.05
CA ASP A 24 8.16 -12.40 7.39
C ASP A 24 7.46 -13.15 8.53
N ARG A 25 6.51 -14.04 8.20
CA ARG A 25 5.80 -14.84 9.20
C ARG A 25 6.57 -16.12 9.49
N ASN A 26 7.00 -16.25 10.75
CA ASN A 26 7.53 -17.51 11.28
C ASN A 26 6.41 -18.57 11.29
N GLY A 27 6.44 -19.48 10.34
CA GLY A 27 5.47 -20.57 10.22
C GLY A 27 6.03 -21.72 9.41
N VAL A 28 5.40 -22.88 9.54
CA VAL A 28 5.72 -24.03 8.69
C VAL A 28 5.26 -23.71 7.27
N GLU A 29 6.17 -23.83 6.30
CA GLU A 29 5.82 -23.71 4.89
C GLU A 29 4.71 -24.72 4.54
N PRO A 30 3.61 -24.28 3.91
CA PRO A 30 2.59 -25.21 3.47
C PRO A 30 3.11 -26.08 2.32
N SER A 31 2.38 -27.16 2.04
CA SER A 31 2.62 -27.91 0.80
C SER A 31 2.34 -27.04 -0.42
N ALA A 32 3.19 -27.15 -1.45
CA ALA A 32 2.96 -26.49 -2.75
C ALA A 32 1.62 -26.98 -3.38
N PRO A 33 0.93 -26.12 -4.17
CA PRO A 33 1.37 -24.82 -4.61
C PRO A 33 1.04 -23.68 -3.63
N TYR A 34 1.92 -22.71 -3.51
CA TYR A 34 1.69 -21.47 -2.77
C TYR A 34 2.55 -20.34 -3.34
N CYS A 35 2.15 -19.11 -3.09
CA CYS A 35 2.92 -17.93 -3.46
C CYS A 35 3.40 -17.21 -2.20
N LEU A 36 4.71 -17.06 -2.09
CA LEU A 36 5.35 -16.29 -1.05
C LEU A 36 5.34 -14.81 -1.45
N VAL A 37 4.85 -13.96 -0.58
CA VAL A 37 4.77 -12.51 -0.78
C VAL A 37 5.80 -11.86 0.12
N ASN A 38 6.78 -11.22 -0.49
CA ASN A 38 7.84 -10.49 0.21
C ASN A 38 7.75 -9.00 -0.10
N ILE A 39 7.49 -8.18 0.91
CA ILE A 39 7.61 -6.73 0.81
C ILE A 39 9.08 -6.38 1.07
N ILE A 40 9.80 -6.02 0.00
CA ILE A 40 11.24 -5.76 0.04
C ILE A 40 11.52 -4.39 0.64
N ASP A 41 10.74 -3.37 0.22
CA ASP A 41 11.00 -1.99 0.62
C ASP A 41 9.72 -1.15 0.53
N ILE A 42 9.67 -0.08 1.35
CA ILE A 42 8.60 0.93 1.32
C ILE A 42 9.26 2.31 1.37
N GLN A 43 9.18 3.04 0.26
CA GLN A 43 9.78 4.36 0.10
C GLN A 43 8.72 5.46 0.06
N ASN A 44 8.97 6.58 0.72
CA ASN A 44 8.17 7.79 0.55
C ASN A 44 8.53 8.46 -0.77
N ILE A 45 7.51 8.83 -1.55
CA ILE A 45 7.68 9.53 -2.83
C ILE A 45 7.24 10.98 -2.68
N GLY A 46 8.16 11.88 -3.01
CA GLY A 46 7.93 13.31 -2.86
C GLY A 46 7.82 13.78 -1.42
N ARG A 47 7.31 15.00 -1.24
CA ARG A 47 7.01 15.56 0.08
C ARG A 47 5.55 15.30 0.41
N PRO A 48 5.21 15.12 1.71
CA PRO A 48 3.82 15.12 2.13
C PRO A 48 3.14 16.42 1.71
N TYR A 49 1.89 16.33 1.31
CA TYR A 49 1.08 17.52 1.05
C TYR A 49 -0.01 17.64 2.11
N LEU A 50 -0.27 18.91 2.46
CA LEU A 50 -1.26 19.28 3.46
C LEU A 50 -2.53 19.73 2.75
N THR A 51 -3.66 19.20 3.17
CA THR A 51 -4.99 19.73 2.81
C THR A 51 -5.77 20.01 4.06
N THR A 52 -6.72 20.93 3.97
CA THR A 52 -7.61 21.25 5.07
C THR A 52 -9.02 20.84 4.70
N ALA A 53 -9.67 20.05 5.54
CA ALA A 53 -11.04 19.57 5.35
C ALA A 53 -11.93 19.99 6.53
N ASN A 54 -13.21 20.21 6.27
CA ASN A 54 -14.19 20.43 7.33
C ASN A 54 -15.00 19.14 7.54
N LYS A 55 -14.84 18.53 8.69
CA LYS A 55 -15.55 17.28 9.07
C LYS A 55 -16.46 17.55 10.27
N GLY A 56 -17.76 17.64 10.00
CA GLY A 56 -18.74 17.83 11.05
C GLY A 56 -18.65 19.18 11.77
N GLY A 57 -18.18 20.25 11.10
CA GLY A 57 -17.98 21.56 11.69
C GLY A 57 -16.60 21.75 12.40
N ILE A 58 -15.78 20.70 12.40
CA ILE A 58 -14.41 20.75 12.91
C ILE A 58 -13.47 20.81 11.69
N GLN A 59 -12.56 21.74 11.71
CA GLN A 59 -11.53 21.82 10.69
C GLN A 59 -10.39 20.88 11.05
N VAL A 60 -10.03 20.00 10.10
CA VAL A 60 -8.94 19.04 10.27
C VAL A 60 -7.89 19.27 9.19
N GLU A 61 -6.64 19.07 9.56
CA GLU A 61 -5.53 19.02 8.63
C GLU A 61 -5.27 17.58 8.23
N GLU A 62 -5.29 17.32 6.93
CA GLU A 62 -4.99 16.01 6.35
C GLU A 62 -3.60 16.06 5.72
N ILE A 63 -2.68 15.26 6.25
CA ILE A 63 -1.33 15.10 5.70
C ILE A 63 -1.31 13.80 4.91
N THR A 64 -1.12 13.89 3.60
CA THR A 64 -1.06 12.73 2.71
C THR A 64 0.35 12.53 2.18
N GLN A 65 0.85 11.30 2.30
CA GLN A 65 2.14 10.87 1.81
C GLN A 65 1.96 9.74 0.79
N HIS A 66 2.48 9.96 -0.42
CA HIS A 66 2.60 8.89 -1.43
C HIS A 66 3.77 7.97 -1.12
N LYS A 67 3.59 6.69 -1.40
CA LYS A 67 4.60 5.66 -1.16
C LYS A 67 4.73 4.73 -2.36
N HIS A 68 5.95 4.27 -2.61
CA HIS A 68 6.21 3.10 -3.43
C HIS A 68 6.51 1.90 -2.53
N ILE A 69 5.98 0.75 -2.92
CA ILE A 69 6.12 -0.51 -2.21
C ILE A 69 6.69 -1.51 -3.20
N SER A 70 7.92 -1.95 -2.96
CA SER A 70 8.56 -2.99 -3.75
C SER A 70 8.20 -4.36 -3.19
N VAL A 71 7.64 -5.21 -4.05
CA VAL A 71 7.11 -6.52 -3.67
C VAL A 71 7.69 -7.59 -4.59
N SER A 72 8.15 -8.69 -4.02
CA SER A 72 8.51 -9.89 -4.76
C SER A 72 7.49 -11.00 -4.47
N LEU A 73 6.93 -11.55 -5.53
CA LEU A 73 6.03 -12.69 -5.50
C LEU A 73 6.81 -13.92 -5.95
N THR A 74 6.96 -14.90 -5.09
CA THR A 74 7.63 -16.16 -5.42
C THR A 74 6.64 -17.31 -5.38
N LEU A 75 6.27 -17.82 -6.55
CA LEU A 75 5.47 -19.03 -6.67
C LEU A 75 6.34 -20.26 -6.39
N HIS A 76 5.85 -21.12 -5.51
CA HIS A 76 6.37 -22.46 -5.27
C HIS A 76 5.37 -23.48 -5.84
N ALA A 77 5.77 -24.23 -6.87
CA ALA A 77 4.92 -25.17 -7.56
C ALA A 77 5.61 -26.53 -7.75
N VAL A 78 4.82 -27.56 -7.90
CA VAL A 78 5.29 -28.89 -8.30
C VAL A 78 5.27 -28.97 -9.85
N ALA A 79 6.15 -29.77 -10.44
CA ALA A 79 6.32 -29.83 -11.92
C ALA A 79 5.04 -30.14 -12.71
N THR A 80 4.03 -30.74 -12.07
CA THR A 80 2.76 -31.16 -12.70
C THR A 80 1.58 -30.24 -12.42
N ASP A 81 1.82 -29.07 -11.78
CA ASP A 81 0.77 -28.20 -11.31
C ASP A 81 0.44 -27.07 -12.32
N SER A 82 -0.85 -26.80 -12.48
CA SER A 82 -1.38 -25.71 -13.30
C SER A 82 -1.20 -24.31 -12.70
N SER A 83 -0.67 -24.24 -11.47
CA SER A 83 -0.45 -22.95 -10.76
C SER A 83 0.56 -22.05 -11.49
N GLN A 84 1.52 -22.64 -12.20
CA GLN A 84 2.47 -21.89 -13.00
C GLN A 84 1.78 -21.16 -14.15
N ASP A 85 0.85 -21.83 -14.85
CA ASP A 85 0.06 -21.23 -15.94
C ASP A 85 -0.83 -20.10 -15.40
N ALA A 86 -1.42 -20.30 -14.21
CA ALA A 86 -2.24 -19.27 -13.57
C ALA A 86 -1.40 -18.04 -13.19
N PHE A 87 -0.19 -18.24 -12.69
CA PHE A 87 0.73 -17.17 -12.34
C PHE A 87 1.24 -16.42 -13.59
N GLU A 88 1.52 -17.12 -14.66
CA GLU A 88 1.90 -16.53 -15.95
C GLU A 88 0.76 -15.70 -16.55
N ARG A 89 -0.47 -16.22 -16.54
CA ARG A 89 -1.66 -15.45 -16.96
C ARG A 89 -1.86 -14.19 -16.13
N PHE A 90 -1.61 -14.28 -14.82
CA PHE A 90 -1.66 -13.12 -13.94
C PHE A 90 -0.63 -12.07 -14.34
N SER A 91 0.63 -12.47 -14.58
CA SER A 91 1.69 -11.56 -15.03
C SER A 91 1.33 -10.87 -16.36
N ILE A 92 0.86 -11.63 -17.35
CA ILE A 92 0.39 -11.07 -18.63
C ILE A 92 -0.79 -10.11 -18.41
N GLY A 93 -1.65 -10.44 -17.44
CA GLY A 93 -2.83 -9.66 -17.09
C GLY A 93 -2.55 -8.40 -16.25
N LEU A 94 -1.32 -8.16 -15.78
CA LEU A 94 -0.99 -6.99 -14.92
C LEU A 94 -1.34 -5.65 -15.59
N GLY A 95 -1.21 -5.54 -16.91
CA GLY A 95 -1.62 -4.36 -17.66
C GLY A 95 -3.13 -4.26 -17.93
N SER A 96 -3.93 -5.27 -17.56
CA SER A 96 -5.37 -5.27 -17.81
C SER A 96 -6.14 -4.36 -16.85
N SER A 97 -7.27 -3.81 -17.32
CA SER A 97 -8.16 -3.00 -16.48
C SER A 97 -8.73 -3.78 -15.30
N PHE A 98 -8.95 -5.08 -15.44
CA PHE A 98 -9.45 -5.93 -14.35
C PHE A 98 -8.46 -5.99 -13.18
N VAL A 99 -7.19 -6.30 -13.45
CA VAL A 99 -6.15 -6.39 -12.42
C VAL A 99 -5.89 -5.01 -11.81
N ASN A 100 -5.71 -3.97 -12.65
CA ASN A 100 -5.50 -2.61 -12.19
C ASN A 100 -6.63 -2.12 -11.28
N ASN A 101 -7.90 -2.29 -11.69
CA ASN A 101 -9.05 -1.90 -10.87
C ASN A 101 -9.11 -2.68 -9.54
N THR A 102 -8.74 -3.97 -9.57
CA THR A 102 -8.71 -4.79 -8.36
C THR A 102 -7.68 -4.27 -7.35
N PHE A 103 -6.49 -3.88 -7.82
CA PHE A 103 -5.48 -3.28 -6.96
C PHE A 103 -5.93 -1.91 -6.43
N VAL A 104 -6.45 -1.03 -7.29
CA VAL A 104 -6.97 0.29 -6.92
C VAL A 104 -8.07 0.21 -5.86
N GLN A 105 -9.01 -0.73 -5.99
CA GLN A 105 -10.06 -0.97 -4.98
C GLN A 105 -9.51 -1.42 -3.61
N ASN A 106 -8.27 -1.92 -3.57
CA ASN A 106 -7.58 -2.27 -2.34
C ASN A 106 -6.58 -1.18 -1.90
N GLY A 107 -6.64 0.03 -2.48
CA GLY A 107 -5.79 1.16 -2.14
C GLY A 107 -4.34 1.05 -2.63
N LEU A 108 -4.13 0.26 -3.70
CA LEU A 108 -2.83 0.04 -4.32
C LEU A 108 -2.90 0.39 -5.81
N GLY A 109 -1.87 1.00 -6.37
CA GLY A 109 -1.70 1.19 -7.80
C GLY A 109 -0.50 0.38 -8.30
N ILE A 110 -0.59 -0.24 -9.48
CA ILE A 110 0.56 -0.89 -10.11
C ILE A 110 1.35 0.19 -10.84
N VAL A 111 2.62 0.38 -10.46
CA VAL A 111 3.52 1.38 -11.06
C VAL A 111 4.39 0.72 -12.12
N ASP A 112 4.98 -0.44 -11.77
CA ASP A 112 5.91 -1.16 -12.63
C ASP A 112 5.95 -2.64 -12.25
N TYR A 113 6.42 -3.49 -13.16
CA TYR A 113 6.64 -4.90 -12.93
C TYR A 113 7.68 -5.46 -13.91
N ASN A 114 8.42 -6.48 -13.45
CA ASN A 114 9.39 -7.17 -14.27
C ASN A 114 8.80 -8.42 -14.92
N ASP A 115 9.50 -8.98 -15.91
CA ASP A 115 9.17 -10.28 -16.46
C ASP A 115 9.38 -11.39 -15.40
N ILE A 116 8.61 -12.48 -15.55
CA ILE A 116 8.76 -13.63 -14.65
C ILE A 116 10.11 -14.30 -14.88
N VAL A 117 10.83 -14.50 -13.77
CA VAL A 117 12.05 -15.31 -13.75
C VAL A 117 11.73 -16.71 -13.28
N TYR A 118 11.98 -17.69 -14.15
CA TYR A 118 11.76 -19.10 -13.83
C TYR A 118 13.03 -19.76 -13.28
N GLN A 119 12.88 -20.47 -12.16
CA GLN A 119 13.96 -21.24 -11.56
C GLN A 119 13.48 -22.67 -11.31
N SER A 120 14.32 -23.65 -11.65
CA SER A 120 14.07 -25.06 -11.35
C SER A 120 15.16 -25.57 -10.41
N THR A 121 14.75 -26.06 -9.26
CA THR A 121 15.69 -26.60 -8.25
C THR A 121 15.39 -28.07 -8.03
N PRO A 122 16.34 -28.99 -8.30
CA PRO A 122 16.17 -30.37 -7.91
C PRO A 122 16.23 -30.49 -6.39
N VAL A 123 15.27 -31.21 -5.81
CA VAL A 123 15.28 -31.55 -4.38
C VAL A 123 15.21 -33.07 -4.27
N GLU A 124 16.19 -33.64 -3.59
CA GLU A 124 16.19 -35.07 -3.29
C GLU A 124 15.15 -35.36 -2.21
N SER A 125 14.19 -36.20 -2.53
CA SER A 125 13.22 -36.72 -1.58
C SER A 125 13.64 -38.16 -1.18
N SER A 126 13.69 -38.43 0.10
CA SER A 126 14.04 -39.75 0.62
C SER A 126 13.04 -40.87 0.25
N THR A 127 11.85 -40.49 -0.24
CA THR A 127 10.75 -41.44 -0.54
C THR A 127 10.36 -41.47 -2.03
N GLN A 128 10.68 -40.46 -2.81
CA GLN A 128 10.19 -40.31 -4.21
C GLN A 128 11.31 -40.05 -5.25
N GLY A 129 12.57 -40.12 -4.84
CA GLY A 129 13.70 -39.72 -5.73
C GLY A 129 13.80 -38.21 -5.91
N THR A 130 14.44 -37.79 -7.01
CA THR A 130 14.61 -36.35 -7.29
C THR A 130 13.30 -35.73 -7.76
N VAL A 131 12.74 -34.83 -6.98
CA VAL A 131 11.56 -34.03 -7.35
C VAL A 131 12.03 -32.66 -7.81
N MET A 132 11.55 -32.22 -8.98
CA MET A 132 11.84 -30.89 -9.48
C MET A 132 10.83 -29.91 -8.91
N TYR A 133 11.29 -29.00 -8.06
CA TYR A 133 10.49 -27.85 -7.64
C TYR A 133 10.70 -26.71 -8.62
N LYS A 134 9.60 -26.15 -9.08
CA LYS A 134 9.59 -24.97 -9.94
C LYS A 134 9.29 -23.74 -9.12
N ARG A 135 10.09 -22.70 -9.32
CA ARG A 135 9.86 -21.37 -8.77
C ARG A 135 9.65 -20.40 -9.92
N ALA A 136 8.69 -19.51 -9.76
CA ALA A 136 8.50 -18.37 -10.64
C ALA A 136 8.51 -17.11 -9.78
N ILE A 137 9.37 -16.15 -10.10
CA ILE A 137 9.55 -14.91 -9.36
C ILE A 137 9.04 -13.76 -10.22
N LEU A 138 8.19 -12.92 -9.63
CA LEU A 138 7.64 -11.72 -10.24
C LEU A 138 7.79 -10.56 -9.27
N ASP A 139 8.52 -9.53 -9.67
CA ASP A 139 8.71 -8.33 -8.88
C ASP A 139 7.77 -7.23 -9.36
N LEU A 140 7.13 -6.56 -8.40
CA LEU A 140 6.16 -5.49 -8.62
C LEU A 140 6.60 -4.25 -7.85
N THR A 141 6.39 -3.08 -8.45
CA THR A 141 6.41 -1.81 -7.75
C THR A 141 4.98 -1.28 -7.68
N LEU A 142 4.49 -1.11 -6.46
CA LEU A 142 3.14 -0.62 -6.20
C LEU A 142 3.19 0.79 -5.63
N SER A 143 2.16 1.59 -5.90
CA SER A 143 1.92 2.85 -5.22
C SER A 143 0.81 2.72 -4.18
N SER A 144 0.91 3.50 -3.12
CA SER A 144 -0.15 3.65 -2.13
C SER A 144 -0.09 5.03 -1.51
N GLU A 145 -1.20 5.45 -0.93
CA GLU A 145 -1.30 6.70 -0.18
C GLU A 145 -1.57 6.41 1.29
N ARG A 146 -0.97 7.23 2.14
CA ARG A 146 -1.27 7.26 3.56
C ARG A 146 -1.65 8.66 3.96
N THR A 147 -2.87 8.82 4.44
CA THR A 147 -3.39 10.07 5.00
C THR A 147 -3.50 9.94 6.51
N GLU A 148 -2.95 10.92 7.22
CA GLU A 148 -3.12 11.11 8.67
C GLU A 148 -3.89 12.39 8.90
N GLU A 149 -4.81 12.36 9.85
CA GLU A 149 -5.66 13.50 10.21
C GLU A 149 -5.20 14.08 11.54
N TYR A 150 -5.11 15.40 11.59
CA TYR A 150 -4.78 16.13 12.81
C TYR A 150 -5.86 17.19 13.04
N GLU A 151 -6.36 17.27 14.27
CA GLU A 151 -7.19 18.41 14.65
C GLU A 151 -6.32 19.67 14.59
N SER A 152 -6.75 20.61 13.75
CA SER A 152 -6.06 21.90 13.70
C SER A 152 -6.47 22.72 14.91
N PRO A 153 -5.52 23.23 15.71
CA PRO A 153 -5.83 24.16 16.78
C PRO A 153 -6.30 25.48 16.17
N PHE A 154 -7.59 25.58 15.88
CA PHE A 154 -8.15 26.81 15.33
C PHE A 154 -8.38 27.86 16.40
N ILE A 155 -7.98 29.09 16.08
CA ILE A 155 -8.56 30.29 16.68
C ILE A 155 -10.03 30.32 16.23
N LYS A 156 -10.93 29.81 17.08
CA LYS A 156 -12.36 29.68 16.74
C LYS A 156 -13.06 31.00 16.54
N VAL A 157 -12.63 32.06 17.20
CA VAL A 157 -13.17 33.41 17.10
C VAL A 157 -12.07 34.41 17.41
N VAL A 158 -11.88 35.38 16.57
CA VAL A 158 -11.16 36.62 16.92
C VAL A 158 -12.24 37.67 17.13
N GLU A 159 -12.64 37.89 18.39
CA GLU A 159 -13.49 39.05 18.71
C GLU A 159 -12.54 40.24 18.81
N VAL A 160 -12.69 41.16 17.87
CA VAL A 160 -12.02 42.47 17.94
C VAL A 160 -13.01 43.44 18.55
N GLU A 161 -12.96 43.65 19.87
CA GLU A 161 -13.60 44.79 20.50
C GLU A 161 -12.66 45.99 20.32
N GLY A 162 -13.02 46.87 19.46
CA GLY A 162 -12.34 48.15 19.28
C GLY A 162 -13.36 49.28 19.38
N ASP A 163 -13.21 50.16 20.37
CA ASP A 163 -13.87 51.45 20.32
C ASP A 163 -13.10 52.34 19.30
N LEU A 164 -13.75 52.63 18.18
CA LEU A 164 -13.32 53.65 17.26
C LEU A 164 -13.44 55.02 17.94
N ILE A 165 -12.42 55.44 18.63
CA ILE A 165 -12.33 56.82 19.10
C ILE A 165 -11.83 57.62 17.88
N ASP A 166 -12.75 58.38 17.32
CA ASP A 166 -12.50 59.33 16.25
C ASP A 166 -11.65 60.51 16.84
N THR A 167 -10.35 60.26 16.95
CA THR A 167 -9.36 61.33 17.18
C THR A 167 -8.25 61.16 16.19
N ASP A 168 -7.94 62.22 15.52
CA ASP A 168 -7.08 62.43 14.36
C ASP A 168 -5.62 61.92 14.44
N THR A 169 -5.28 61.10 15.43
CA THR A 169 -3.95 60.50 15.59
C THR A 169 -4.04 59.28 16.53
N ASP A 170 -3.54 58.16 16.06
CA ASP A 170 -3.23 56.89 16.75
C ASP A 170 -4.40 55.88 16.90
N LEU A 171 -4.55 55.00 15.90
CA LEU A 171 -5.23 53.73 16.04
C LEU A 171 -4.36 52.78 16.89
N GLN A 172 -4.71 52.62 18.19
CA GLN A 172 -4.20 51.49 18.97
C GLN A 172 -5.18 50.33 18.88
N MET A 173 -4.79 49.28 18.18
CA MET A 173 -5.55 48.03 18.14
C MET A 173 -4.98 47.09 19.17
N THR A 174 -5.77 46.74 20.18
CA THR A 174 -5.42 45.69 21.10
C THR A 174 -6.08 44.42 20.65
N ILE A 175 -5.28 43.41 20.30
CA ILE A 175 -5.76 42.07 19.90
C ILE A 175 -5.53 41.16 21.10
N ASP A 176 -6.60 40.75 21.77
CA ASP A 176 -6.53 39.74 22.83
C ASP A 176 -6.71 38.35 22.20
N PHE A 177 -5.69 37.50 22.32
CA PHE A 177 -5.75 36.10 21.93
C PHE A 177 -6.20 35.26 23.13
N ASN A 178 -7.40 34.74 23.10
CA ASN A 178 -7.87 33.77 24.08
C ASN A 178 -7.62 32.36 23.56
N LEU A 179 -6.55 31.73 24.02
CA LEU A 179 -6.23 30.32 23.76
C LEU A 179 -6.99 29.47 24.77
N GLY A 180 -8.14 28.91 24.38
CA GLY A 180 -8.91 27.94 25.16
C GLY A 180 -8.51 26.50 24.86
#